data_0f1f2bd790fa38f31143a7f75dabb9c4
#
_entry.id   0f1f2bd790fa38f31143a7f75dabb9c4
#
_cell.length_a   1.000
_cell.length_b   1.000
_cell.length_c   1.000
_cell.angle_alpha   90.00
_cell.angle_beta   90.00
_cell.angle_gamma   90.00
#
_symmetry.space_group_name_H-M   'P 1'
#
loop_
_entity.id
_entity.type
_entity.pdbx_description
1 polymer ?
#
loop_
_entity_poly.entity_id
_entity_poly.type
_entity_poly.pdbx_seq_one_letter_code
_entity_poly.pdbx_strand_id
1 'polypeptide(L)'
;MATGYEKINNIKNILCKPMTVESLAISLNCKPRTIYRHIQQLEKENCGLHKFKQDGQTFYVIQPEEKTDYNQDLVKKLEKLRKSFENDSPTGVKNRKIIDNLIGSLSVTDPDAFKAAAISLDPDFELDYGPFCDHNLKDTIVSKILKAIHDGVKVNITYRSSTHEEEQTTVTVSPIKLVLRVDTLYLIAADDEFEKTQIFKNYVVCNIVNMATTNFPAIKVAFDSKIHYKYTFGKWTDANLQPQDISLVIKTKWLQSQFKKSKFVPEANIKDGKSRFVVDLKLRITPDFKSWLLGVLPDVEILKPASLKADMKALVKEAMKSLQG
;
A
#
# COMPACT_ATOMS: atom_id res chain seq x y z
N MET A 1 -9.89 43.94 26.66
CA MET A 1 -9.99 44.28 25.21
C MET A 1 -9.15 43.28 24.46
N ALA A 2 -9.73 42.59 23.47
CA ALA A 2 -9.01 41.61 22.67
C ALA A 2 -7.85 42.29 21.92
N THR A 3 -6.68 41.66 21.92
CA THR A 3 -5.48 42.15 21.22
C THR A 3 -5.72 42.19 19.72
N GLY A 4 -4.97 42.98 18.98
CA GLY A 4 -5.12 43.07 17.50
C GLY A 4 -4.97 41.72 16.82
N TYR A 5 -4.13 40.82 17.38
CA TYR A 5 -3.89 39.46 16.88
C TYR A 5 -5.09 38.53 17.07
N GLU A 6 -5.77 38.61 18.24
CA GLU A 6 -6.99 37.83 18.49
C GLU A 6 -8.13 38.21 17.53
N LYS A 7 -8.23 39.49 17.18
CA LYS A 7 -9.24 39.98 16.24
C LYS A 7 -8.99 39.46 14.81
N ILE A 8 -7.74 39.39 14.38
CA ILE A 8 -7.38 38.85 13.06
C ILE A 8 -7.70 37.36 12.98
N ASN A 9 -7.37 36.57 14.00
CA ASN A 9 -7.70 35.15 14.05
C ASN A 9 -9.21 34.91 14.06
N ASN A 10 -9.97 35.73 14.77
CA ASN A 10 -11.44 35.67 14.74
C ASN A 10 -11.99 35.99 13.33
N ILE A 11 -11.41 36.94 12.60
CA ILE A 11 -11.79 37.23 11.22
C ILE A 11 -11.46 36.03 10.30
N LYS A 12 -10.28 35.40 10.44
CA LYS A 12 -9.90 34.18 9.68
C LYS A 12 -10.91 33.06 9.90
N ASN A 13 -11.34 32.83 11.13
CA ASN A 13 -12.29 31.77 11.47
C ASN A 13 -13.70 32.03 10.91
N ILE A 14 -14.12 33.29 10.81
CA ILE A 14 -15.45 33.64 10.29
C ILE A 14 -15.46 33.66 8.77
N LEU A 15 -14.36 34.02 8.11
CA LEU A 15 -14.23 34.07 6.66
C LEU A 15 -14.13 32.69 5.98
N CYS A 16 -14.30 31.59 6.71
CA CYS A 16 -14.53 30.27 6.08
C CYS A 16 -15.81 30.21 5.24
N LYS A 17 -16.68 31.22 5.35
CA LYS A 17 -17.88 31.45 4.52
C LYS A 17 -17.80 32.83 3.87
N PRO A 18 -18.37 33.03 2.65
CA PRO A 18 -18.43 34.33 2.01
C PRO A 18 -19.17 35.36 2.90
N MET A 19 -18.52 36.45 3.21
CA MET A 19 -19.11 37.54 4.00
C MET A 19 -18.76 38.92 3.47
N THR A 20 -19.67 39.87 3.63
CA THR A 20 -19.39 41.27 3.31
C THR A 20 -18.70 41.95 4.51
N VAL A 21 -18.09 43.10 4.28
CA VAL A 21 -17.46 43.90 5.35
C VAL A 21 -18.48 44.33 6.40
N GLU A 22 -19.69 44.64 5.99
CA GLU A 22 -20.81 45.02 6.87
C GLU A 22 -21.20 43.85 7.78
N SER A 23 -21.36 42.65 7.20
CA SER A 23 -21.70 41.44 7.97
C SER A 23 -20.58 41.07 8.97
N LEU A 24 -19.31 41.20 8.57
CA LEU A 24 -18.17 41.02 9.47
C LEU A 24 -18.12 42.04 10.58
N ALA A 25 -18.43 43.32 10.27
CA ALA A 25 -18.46 44.41 11.24
C ALA A 25 -19.52 44.15 12.33
N ILE A 26 -20.68 43.65 11.93
CA ILE A 26 -21.78 43.29 12.85
C ILE A 26 -21.35 42.08 13.72
N SER A 27 -20.84 41.00 13.08
CA SER A 27 -20.46 39.79 13.79
C SER A 27 -19.34 39.98 14.81
N LEU A 28 -18.44 40.93 14.57
CA LEU A 28 -17.29 41.21 15.44
C LEU A 28 -17.46 42.44 16.30
N ASN A 29 -18.64 43.06 16.24
CA ASN A 29 -18.96 44.34 16.96
C ASN A 29 -17.86 45.38 16.74
N CYS A 30 -17.49 45.60 15.47
CA CYS A 30 -16.43 46.51 15.07
C CYS A 30 -16.93 47.51 14.00
N LYS A 31 -16.22 48.63 13.86
CA LYS A 31 -16.51 49.56 12.74
C LYS A 31 -16.03 48.97 11.41
N PRO A 32 -16.75 49.14 10.28
CA PRO A 32 -16.35 48.67 8.96
C PRO A 32 -14.92 49.07 8.56
N ARG A 33 -14.48 50.26 8.88
CA ARG A 33 -13.12 50.76 8.65
C ARG A 33 -12.04 49.89 9.32
N THR A 34 -12.36 49.31 10.48
CA THR A 34 -11.45 48.40 11.19
C THR A 34 -11.35 47.06 10.46
N ILE A 35 -12.48 46.58 9.95
CA ILE A 35 -12.51 45.32 9.14
C ILE A 35 -11.72 45.51 7.86
N TYR A 36 -11.87 46.59 7.12
CA TYR A 36 -11.08 46.88 5.93
C TYR A 36 -9.57 46.85 6.21
N ARG A 37 -9.12 47.43 7.34
CA ARG A 37 -7.69 47.37 7.70
C ARG A 37 -7.19 45.97 7.98
N HIS A 38 -8.01 45.13 8.60
CA HIS A 38 -7.67 43.75 8.86
C HIS A 38 -7.69 42.91 7.58
N ILE A 39 -8.63 43.15 6.67
CA ILE A 39 -8.65 42.52 5.33
C ILE A 39 -7.40 42.88 4.56
N GLN A 40 -6.98 44.13 4.51
CA GLN A 40 -5.72 44.55 3.87
C GLN A 40 -4.48 43.88 4.50
N GLN A 41 -4.54 43.63 5.82
CA GLN A 41 -3.45 42.89 6.48
C GLN A 41 -3.45 41.43 6.08
N LEU A 42 -4.61 40.78 5.97
CA LEU A 42 -4.76 39.41 5.52
C LEU A 42 -4.35 39.25 4.06
N GLU A 43 -4.62 40.21 3.19
CA GLU A 43 -4.15 40.28 1.81
C GLU A 43 -2.62 40.31 1.75
N LYS A 44 -1.97 41.08 2.63
CA LYS A 44 -0.48 41.14 2.72
C LYS A 44 0.13 39.84 3.27
N GLU A 45 -0.57 39.14 4.15
CA GLU A 45 -0.13 37.87 4.75
C GLU A 45 -0.32 36.68 3.80
N ASN A 46 -0.86 36.89 2.60
CA ASN A 46 -1.12 35.84 1.58
C ASN A 46 -1.91 34.64 2.12
N CYS A 47 -2.93 34.90 2.92
CA CYS A 47 -3.71 33.87 3.63
C CYS A 47 -4.81 33.21 2.78
N GLY A 48 -4.70 33.17 1.45
CA GLY A 48 -5.75 32.59 0.58
C GLY A 48 -7.05 33.39 0.59
N LEU A 49 -7.00 34.72 0.84
CA LEU A 49 -8.17 35.57 0.83
C LEU A 49 -8.62 35.88 -0.60
N HIS A 50 -9.83 35.44 -0.94
CA HIS A 50 -10.48 35.73 -2.21
C HIS A 50 -11.58 36.77 -2.03
N LYS A 51 -11.75 37.63 -3.05
CA LYS A 51 -12.86 38.58 -3.13
C LYS A 51 -13.61 38.42 -4.44
N PHE A 52 -14.93 38.47 -4.38
CA PHE A 52 -15.78 38.45 -5.55
C PHE A 52 -16.99 39.37 -5.35
N LYS A 53 -17.62 39.76 -6.47
CA LYS A 53 -18.84 40.57 -6.42
C LYS A 53 -20.05 39.72 -6.74
N GLN A 54 -21.09 39.85 -5.93
CA GLN A 54 -22.38 39.25 -6.17
C GLN A 54 -23.47 40.26 -5.77
N ASP A 55 -24.47 40.48 -6.61
CA ASP A 55 -25.59 41.44 -6.39
C ASP A 55 -25.14 42.84 -6.00
N GLY A 56 -24.05 43.31 -6.59
CA GLY A 56 -23.50 44.64 -6.32
C GLY A 56 -22.69 44.76 -5.03
N GLN A 57 -22.63 43.74 -4.20
CA GLN A 57 -21.87 43.71 -2.96
C GLN A 57 -20.54 42.93 -3.15
N THR A 58 -19.52 43.32 -2.37
CA THR A 58 -18.24 42.64 -2.35
C THR A 58 -18.17 41.65 -1.20
N PHE A 59 -17.99 40.38 -1.51
CA PHE A 59 -17.79 39.31 -0.55
C PHE A 59 -16.31 38.96 -0.43
N TYR A 60 -15.91 38.59 0.74
CA TYR A 60 -14.61 38.09 1.13
C TYR A 60 -14.75 36.68 1.66
N VAL A 61 -13.86 35.79 1.30
CA VAL A 61 -13.78 34.40 1.78
C VAL A 61 -12.32 34.00 1.84
N ILE A 62 -11.91 33.37 2.91
CA ILE A 62 -10.62 32.67 2.94
C ILE A 62 -10.89 31.26 2.44
N GLN A 63 -10.50 31.02 1.20
CA GLN A 63 -10.38 29.65 0.72
C GLN A 63 -9.06 29.12 1.31
N PRO A 64 -9.05 27.97 1.98
CA PRO A 64 -7.79 27.34 2.30
C PRO A 64 -7.00 27.25 0.99
N GLU A 65 -5.74 27.71 1.00
CA GLU A 65 -4.85 27.51 -0.15
C GLU A 65 -5.08 26.09 -0.64
N GLU A 66 -5.26 25.89 -1.95
CA GLU A 66 -5.21 24.57 -2.55
C GLU A 66 -3.92 23.94 -2.06
N LYS A 67 -4.03 23.18 -0.98
CA LYS A 67 -2.93 22.37 -0.48
C LYS A 67 -2.72 21.34 -1.57
N THR A 68 -1.82 21.71 -2.47
CA THR A 68 -1.30 20.94 -3.58
C THR A 68 -1.14 19.46 -3.19
N ASP A 69 -1.13 18.59 -4.16
CA ASP A 69 -0.78 17.16 -4.26
C ASP A 69 -0.26 16.41 -3.01
N TYR A 70 0.33 17.13 -2.05
CA TYR A 70 0.90 16.58 -0.81
C TYR A 70 -0.17 15.91 0.07
N ASN A 71 -1.36 16.47 0.19
CA ASN A 71 -2.43 15.88 1.00
C ASN A 71 -3.02 14.65 0.33
N GLN A 72 -3.16 14.65 -1.00
CA GLN A 72 -3.63 13.48 -1.75
C GLN A 72 -2.63 12.32 -1.67
N ASP A 73 -1.33 12.62 -1.79
CA ASP A 73 -0.29 11.60 -1.65
C ASP A 73 -0.22 11.05 -0.22
N LEU A 74 -0.41 11.92 0.77
CA LEU A 74 -0.48 11.52 2.19
C LEU A 74 -1.72 10.66 2.48
N VAL A 75 -2.89 11.05 1.98
CA VAL A 75 -4.13 10.25 2.10
C VAL A 75 -3.93 8.87 1.47
N LYS A 76 -3.40 8.79 0.25
CA LYS A 76 -3.09 7.50 -0.41
C LYS A 76 -2.10 6.64 0.40
N LYS A 77 -1.13 7.27 1.05
CA LYS A 77 -0.17 6.57 1.93
C LYS A 77 -0.85 6.05 3.20
N LEU A 78 -1.71 6.87 3.81
CA LEU A 78 -2.49 6.48 4.98
C LEU A 78 -3.47 5.35 4.66
N GLU A 79 -4.14 5.38 3.51
CA GLU A 79 -5.01 4.30 3.05
C GLU A 79 -4.26 2.99 2.85
N LYS A 80 -3.06 3.05 2.28
CA LYS A 80 -2.20 1.86 2.15
C LYS A 80 -1.81 1.31 3.52
N LEU A 81 -1.45 2.20 4.44
CA LEU A 81 -1.10 1.81 5.81
C LEU A 81 -2.31 1.22 6.52
N ARG A 82 -3.50 1.80 6.35
CA ARG A 82 -4.76 1.27 6.89
C ARG A 82 -5.02 -0.17 6.44
N LYS A 83 -4.83 -0.45 5.15
CA LYS A 83 -5.04 -1.79 4.58
C LYS A 83 -4.02 -2.83 5.08
N SER A 84 -2.90 -2.40 5.67
CA SER A 84 -1.91 -3.30 6.27
C SER A 84 -2.26 -3.75 7.70
N PHE A 85 -3.29 -3.18 8.32
CA PHE A 85 -3.75 -3.60 9.65
C PHE A 85 -4.94 -4.54 9.52
N GLU A 86 -4.91 -5.63 10.28
CA GLU A 86 -5.99 -6.63 10.32
C GLU A 86 -7.27 -6.10 10.97
N ASN A 87 -8.41 -6.61 10.49
CA ASN A 87 -9.72 -6.25 11.03
C ASN A 87 -9.95 -6.80 12.45
N ASP A 88 -9.35 -7.93 12.79
CA ASP A 88 -9.73 -8.75 13.95
C ASP A 88 -8.84 -8.58 15.17
N SER A 89 -7.69 -7.92 15.07
CA SER A 89 -6.87 -7.62 16.24
C SER A 89 -7.35 -6.34 16.92
N PRO A 90 -7.48 -6.30 18.26
CA PRO A 90 -7.86 -5.08 18.99
C PRO A 90 -6.97 -3.88 18.66
N THR A 91 -5.69 -4.13 18.41
CA THR A 91 -4.70 -3.09 18.04
C THR A 91 -4.86 -2.68 16.60
N GLY A 92 -5.16 -3.61 15.69
CA GLY A 92 -5.47 -3.32 14.29
C GLY A 92 -6.69 -2.42 14.16
N VAL A 93 -7.77 -2.73 14.87
CA VAL A 93 -8.99 -1.89 14.93
C VAL A 93 -8.68 -0.49 15.47
N LYS A 94 -7.89 -0.39 16.55
CA LYS A 94 -7.48 0.90 17.12
C LYS A 94 -6.65 1.73 16.15
N ASN A 95 -5.67 1.12 15.49
CA ASN A 95 -4.79 1.80 14.56
C ASN A 95 -5.53 2.24 13.28
N ARG A 96 -6.45 1.43 12.78
CA ARG A 96 -7.35 1.84 11.70
C ARG A 96 -8.16 3.05 12.08
N LYS A 97 -8.79 3.05 13.25
CA LYS A 97 -9.59 4.19 13.71
C LYS A 97 -8.77 5.48 13.83
N ILE A 98 -7.50 5.39 14.23
CA ILE A 98 -6.58 6.54 14.26
C ILE A 98 -6.32 7.02 12.83
N ILE A 99 -6.04 6.10 11.90
CA ILE A 99 -5.78 6.44 10.49
C ILE A 99 -7.03 7.02 9.84
N ASP A 100 -8.21 6.46 10.11
CA ASP A 100 -9.49 6.97 9.63
C ASP A 100 -9.74 8.41 10.08
N ASN A 101 -9.44 8.71 11.33
CA ASN A 101 -9.53 10.08 11.87
C ASN A 101 -8.54 11.02 11.18
N LEU A 102 -7.30 10.55 10.90
CA LEU A 102 -6.30 11.35 10.16
C LEU A 102 -6.73 11.59 8.71
N ILE A 103 -7.20 10.56 8.02
CA ILE A 103 -7.75 10.69 6.66
C ILE A 103 -8.93 11.66 6.67
N GLY A 104 -9.87 11.52 7.60
CA GLY A 104 -11.00 12.43 7.74
C GLY A 104 -10.58 13.88 7.95
N SER A 105 -9.56 14.14 8.76
CA SER A 105 -9.04 15.49 9.00
C SER A 105 -8.33 16.10 7.77
N LEU A 106 -7.73 15.27 6.93
CA LEU A 106 -7.03 15.70 5.71
C LEU A 106 -7.98 15.85 4.51
N SER A 107 -9.07 15.07 4.49
CA SER A 107 -10.00 14.96 3.34
C SER A 107 -10.99 16.11 3.25
N VAL A 108 -11.09 16.94 4.27
CA VAL A 108 -12.00 18.13 4.27
C VAL A 108 -11.67 19.13 3.13
N THR A 109 -10.49 18.99 2.51
CA THR A 109 -10.00 19.88 1.45
C THR A 109 -10.07 19.30 0.03
N ASP A 110 -10.36 18.00 -0.13
CA ASP A 110 -10.47 17.34 -1.45
C ASP A 110 -11.70 16.42 -1.52
N PRO A 111 -12.76 16.84 -2.25
CA PRO A 111 -14.00 16.06 -2.36
C PRO A 111 -13.84 14.69 -3.03
N ASP A 112 -12.89 14.53 -3.96
CA ASP A 112 -12.70 13.27 -4.68
C ASP A 112 -11.85 12.28 -3.88
N ALA A 113 -10.85 12.76 -3.17
CA ALA A 113 -10.12 11.97 -2.18
C ALA A 113 -11.04 11.54 -1.02
N PHE A 114 -11.97 12.42 -0.60
CA PHE A 114 -12.99 12.09 0.39
C PHE A 114 -13.92 10.97 -0.07
N LYS A 115 -14.40 10.98 -1.32
CA LYS A 115 -15.24 9.90 -1.87
C LYS A 115 -14.51 8.56 -1.91
N ALA A 116 -13.26 8.55 -2.35
CA ALA A 116 -12.45 7.33 -2.40
C ALA A 116 -12.17 6.78 -0.98
N ALA A 117 -11.89 7.66 -0.03
CA ALA A 117 -11.72 7.29 1.38
C ALA A 117 -13.05 6.83 2.00
N ALA A 118 -14.17 7.49 1.68
CA ALA A 118 -15.48 7.14 2.20
C ALA A 118 -15.92 5.73 1.76
N ILE A 119 -15.63 5.33 0.51
CA ILE A 119 -15.92 3.96 0.04
C ILE A 119 -15.11 2.93 0.82
N SER A 120 -13.84 3.22 1.14
CA SER A 120 -13.00 2.30 1.92
C SER A 120 -13.29 2.30 3.42
N LEU A 121 -14.04 3.30 3.91
CA LEU A 121 -14.50 3.46 5.30
C LEU A 121 -15.94 3.04 5.50
N ASP A 122 -16.64 2.69 4.41
CA ASP A 122 -18.03 2.26 4.45
C ASP A 122 -18.16 1.03 5.36
N PRO A 123 -19.02 1.05 6.38
CA PRO A 123 -19.24 -0.11 7.25
C PRO A 123 -19.77 -1.32 6.49
N ASP A 124 -20.33 -1.12 5.30
CA ASP A 124 -20.80 -2.20 4.41
C ASP A 124 -19.69 -2.75 3.51
N PHE A 125 -18.44 -2.21 3.61
CA PHE A 125 -17.27 -2.70 2.87
C PHE A 125 -16.35 -3.51 3.79
N GLU A 126 -16.35 -4.82 3.58
CA GLU A 126 -15.46 -5.76 4.27
C GLU A 126 -14.31 -6.22 3.36
N LEU A 127 -13.08 -6.19 3.89
CA LEU A 127 -11.90 -6.77 3.27
C LEU A 127 -11.62 -8.11 3.94
N ASP A 128 -12.11 -9.19 3.34
CA ASP A 128 -11.79 -10.55 3.75
C ASP A 128 -10.61 -11.08 2.92
N TYR A 129 -9.50 -11.33 3.59
CA TYR A 129 -8.30 -11.92 2.97
C TYR A 129 -8.35 -13.45 2.92
N GLY A 130 -9.42 -14.05 3.40
CA GLY A 130 -9.58 -15.51 3.47
C GLY A 130 -8.79 -16.17 4.61
N PRO A 131 -8.82 -17.52 4.66
CA PRO A 131 -8.42 -18.29 5.84
C PRO A 131 -6.90 -18.44 6.05
N PHE A 132 -6.04 -18.00 5.15
CA PHE A 132 -4.58 -18.18 5.22
C PHE A 132 -3.81 -16.88 5.33
N CYS A 133 -4.44 -15.81 5.79
CA CYS A 133 -3.73 -14.56 6.04
C CYS A 133 -2.92 -14.62 7.35
N ASP A 134 -1.85 -13.86 7.41
CA ASP A 134 -0.97 -13.77 8.60
C ASP A 134 -1.67 -12.99 9.71
N HIS A 135 -2.28 -13.71 10.67
CA HIS A 135 -2.98 -13.11 11.81
C HIS A 135 -2.05 -12.65 12.95
N ASN A 136 -0.76 -12.95 12.89
CA ASN A 136 0.20 -12.71 13.98
C ASN A 136 1.09 -11.48 13.77
N LEU A 137 0.64 -10.50 12.99
CA LEU A 137 1.38 -9.26 12.83
C LEU A 137 1.48 -8.49 14.16
N LYS A 138 2.68 -8.38 14.69
CA LYS A 138 2.95 -7.57 15.88
C LYS A 138 3.11 -6.11 15.46
N ASP A 139 2.15 -5.26 15.82
CA ASP A 139 2.20 -3.81 15.51
C ASP A 139 3.50 -3.16 15.96
N THR A 140 4.08 -3.64 17.06
CA THR A 140 5.38 -3.15 17.54
C THR A 140 6.52 -3.45 16.58
N ILE A 141 6.50 -4.59 15.88
CA ILE A 141 7.51 -4.94 14.87
C ILE A 141 7.34 -4.07 13.63
N VAL A 142 6.11 -3.94 13.12
CA VAL A 142 5.79 -3.10 11.94
C VAL A 142 6.22 -1.65 12.19
N SER A 143 5.85 -1.09 13.34
CA SER A 143 6.22 0.29 13.72
C SER A 143 7.74 0.47 13.84
N LYS A 144 8.46 -0.49 14.41
CA LYS A 144 9.93 -0.46 14.49
C LYS A 144 10.58 -0.53 13.11
N ILE A 145 10.06 -1.37 12.20
CA ILE A 145 10.56 -1.48 10.82
C ILE A 145 10.39 -0.13 10.10
N LEU A 146 9.18 0.45 10.15
CA LEU A 146 8.91 1.73 9.51
C LEU A 146 9.80 2.84 10.05
N LYS A 147 10.01 2.88 11.38
CA LYS A 147 10.92 3.82 12.01
C LYS A 147 12.36 3.63 11.54
N ALA A 148 12.87 2.40 11.51
CA ALA A 148 14.22 2.11 11.05
C ALA A 148 14.46 2.48 9.58
N ILE A 149 13.46 2.25 8.71
CA ILE A 149 13.49 2.70 7.31
C ILE A 149 13.57 4.22 7.24
N HIS A 150 12.74 4.93 8.01
CA HIS A 150 12.73 6.40 8.05
C HIS A 150 14.05 6.96 8.59
N ASP A 151 14.55 6.39 9.69
CA ASP A 151 15.80 6.82 10.34
C ASP A 151 17.04 6.41 9.52
N GLY A 152 16.89 5.54 8.51
CA GLY A 152 17.99 5.09 7.65
C GLY A 152 19.04 4.27 8.41
N VAL A 153 18.63 3.42 9.35
CA VAL A 153 19.52 2.60 10.18
C VAL A 153 19.34 1.11 9.92
N LYS A 154 20.42 0.34 10.06
CA LYS A 154 20.38 -1.13 10.04
C LYS A 154 19.63 -1.66 11.26
N VAL A 155 19.07 -2.86 11.12
CA VAL A 155 18.35 -3.56 12.18
C VAL A 155 18.87 -4.98 12.34
N ASN A 156 18.88 -5.45 13.58
CA ASN A 156 19.05 -6.86 13.91
C ASN A 156 17.66 -7.49 14.02
N ILE A 157 17.35 -8.47 13.19
CA ILE A 157 16.12 -9.22 13.23
C ILE A 157 16.41 -10.66 13.69
N THR A 158 15.64 -11.14 14.67
CA THR A 158 15.60 -12.56 15.03
C THR A 158 14.45 -13.16 14.24
N TYR A 159 14.76 -14.04 13.32
CA TYR A 159 13.83 -14.60 12.34
C TYR A 159 13.67 -16.10 12.54
N ARG A 160 12.42 -16.57 12.51
CA ARG A 160 12.07 -17.99 12.53
C ARG A 160 11.59 -18.39 11.14
N SER A 161 12.36 -19.26 10.47
CA SER A 161 11.93 -19.78 9.17
C SER A 161 10.72 -20.71 9.33
N SER A 162 9.75 -20.60 8.42
CA SER A 162 8.61 -21.54 8.37
C SER A 162 9.00 -22.95 7.95
N THR A 163 10.20 -23.13 7.37
CA THR A 163 10.72 -24.46 6.98
C THR A 163 11.57 -25.11 8.03
N HIS A 164 12.04 -24.33 9.04
CA HIS A 164 12.88 -24.79 10.15
C HIS A 164 12.40 -24.10 11.43
N GLU A 165 11.21 -24.49 11.91
CA GLU A 165 10.51 -23.81 13.01
C GLU A 165 11.31 -23.78 14.33
N GLU A 166 12.23 -24.71 14.55
CA GLU A 166 13.04 -24.78 15.76
C GLU A 166 14.29 -23.88 15.71
N GLU A 167 14.71 -23.44 14.52
CA GLU A 167 15.91 -22.62 14.36
C GLU A 167 15.55 -21.14 14.24
N GLN A 168 16.01 -20.36 15.22
CA GLN A 168 15.98 -18.90 15.14
C GLN A 168 17.34 -18.39 14.70
N THR A 169 17.34 -17.64 13.64
CA THR A 169 18.55 -16.95 13.14
C THR A 169 18.45 -15.46 13.42
N THR A 170 19.57 -14.86 13.85
CA THR A 170 19.67 -13.41 13.99
C THR A 170 20.53 -12.87 12.87
N VAL A 171 19.99 -11.93 12.10
CA VAL A 171 20.68 -11.31 10.97
C VAL A 171 20.62 -9.79 11.06
N THR A 172 21.69 -9.14 10.62
CA THR A 172 21.75 -7.68 10.50
C THR A 172 21.40 -7.30 9.06
N VAL A 173 20.38 -6.45 8.89
CA VAL A 173 19.94 -6.05 7.55
C VAL A 173 19.65 -4.56 7.48
N SER A 174 19.73 -4.01 6.28
CA SER A 174 19.25 -2.67 5.94
C SER A 174 17.80 -2.79 5.51
N PRO A 175 16.84 -2.32 6.30
CA PRO A 175 15.42 -2.37 5.94
C PRO A 175 15.16 -1.35 4.82
N ILE A 176 14.53 -1.80 3.73
CA ILE A 176 14.32 -0.97 2.54
C ILE A 176 12.84 -0.61 2.39
N LYS A 177 11.94 -1.59 2.49
CA LYS A 177 10.52 -1.38 2.26
C LYS A 177 9.66 -2.47 2.89
N LEU A 178 8.46 -2.10 3.34
CA LEU A 178 7.39 -3.06 3.62
C LEU A 178 6.54 -3.23 2.36
N VAL A 179 6.28 -4.48 1.99
CA VAL A 179 5.46 -4.85 0.84
C VAL A 179 4.41 -5.87 1.26
N LEU A 180 3.14 -5.49 1.17
CA LEU A 180 2.05 -6.45 1.25
C LEU A 180 1.88 -7.09 -0.14
N ARG A 181 2.10 -8.39 -0.23
CA ARG A 181 1.96 -9.14 -1.47
C ARG A 181 1.02 -10.32 -1.26
N VAL A 182 -0.06 -10.34 -2.05
CA VAL A 182 -1.17 -11.26 -1.88
C VAL A 182 -1.77 -11.07 -0.48
N ASP A 183 -1.47 -11.92 0.47
CA ASP A 183 -1.96 -11.95 1.85
C ASP A 183 -0.82 -11.78 2.89
N THR A 184 0.43 -11.68 2.47
CA THR A 184 1.61 -11.73 3.33
C THR A 184 2.38 -10.41 3.31
N LEU A 185 2.69 -9.87 4.49
CA LEU A 185 3.52 -8.68 4.65
C LEU A 185 5.00 -9.07 4.69
N TYR A 186 5.77 -8.49 3.79
CA TYR A 186 7.22 -8.71 3.68
C TYR A 186 8.01 -7.46 4.07
N LEU A 187 9.08 -7.67 4.82
CA LEU A 187 10.18 -6.73 4.90
C LEU A 187 11.16 -7.04 3.75
N ILE A 188 11.29 -6.10 2.84
CA ILE A 188 12.36 -6.11 1.84
C ILE A 188 13.58 -5.47 2.45
N ALA A 189 14.69 -6.21 2.44
CA ALA A 189 15.92 -5.76 3.06
C ALA A 189 17.16 -6.11 2.22
N ALA A 190 18.22 -5.35 2.41
CA ALA A 190 19.55 -5.64 1.89
C ALA A 190 20.41 -6.16 3.05
N ASP A 191 21.00 -7.34 2.87
CA ASP A 191 21.99 -7.92 3.78
C ASP A 191 23.41 -7.51 3.40
N ASP A 192 24.40 -8.07 4.09
CA ASP A 192 25.82 -7.73 3.84
C ASP A 192 26.33 -8.27 2.48
N GLU A 193 25.61 -9.21 1.86
CA GLU A 193 25.92 -9.71 0.52
C GLU A 193 25.33 -8.87 -0.60
N PHE A 194 24.44 -7.92 -0.28
CA PHE A 194 23.70 -7.16 -1.28
C PHE A 194 24.63 -6.41 -2.26
N GLU A 195 25.73 -5.85 -1.80
CA GLU A 195 26.67 -5.12 -2.68
C GLU A 195 27.25 -6.02 -3.78
N LYS A 196 27.43 -7.32 -3.49
CA LYS A 196 27.94 -8.30 -4.44
C LYS A 196 26.85 -8.89 -5.33
N THR A 197 25.68 -9.15 -4.76
CA THR A 197 24.62 -9.94 -5.42
C THR A 197 23.55 -9.07 -6.05
N GLN A 198 23.36 -7.85 -5.56
CA GLN A 198 22.23 -6.95 -5.90
C GLN A 198 20.86 -7.62 -5.65
N ILE A 199 20.80 -8.59 -4.73
CA ILE A 199 19.61 -9.37 -4.41
C ILE A 199 19.03 -8.89 -3.09
N PHE A 200 17.78 -8.40 -3.13
CA PHE A 200 17.02 -8.13 -1.93
C PHE A 200 16.53 -9.42 -1.29
N LYS A 201 16.60 -9.48 0.03
CA LYS A 201 16.00 -10.55 0.83
C LYS A 201 14.57 -10.17 1.21
N ASN A 202 13.69 -11.17 1.25
CA ASN A 202 12.28 -11.02 1.64
C ASN A 202 12.08 -11.75 2.97
N TYR A 203 11.81 -11.00 4.03
CA TYR A 203 11.49 -11.57 5.34
C TYR A 203 9.99 -11.43 5.59
N VAL A 204 9.31 -12.53 5.86
CA VAL A 204 7.90 -12.52 6.27
C VAL A 204 7.80 -11.87 7.64
N VAL A 205 7.05 -10.78 7.75
CA VAL A 205 7.06 -9.94 8.97
C VAL A 205 6.54 -10.69 10.19
N CYS A 206 5.52 -11.55 10.04
CA CYS A 206 5.00 -12.35 11.16
C CYS A 206 6.04 -13.34 11.74
N ASN A 207 7.04 -13.74 10.95
CA ASN A 207 8.13 -14.62 11.36
C ASN A 207 9.28 -13.89 12.07
N ILE A 208 9.22 -12.56 12.16
CA ILE A 208 10.18 -11.77 12.94
C ILE A 208 9.79 -11.86 14.43
N VAL A 209 10.56 -12.62 15.19
CA VAL A 209 10.32 -12.86 16.62
C VAL A 209 10.71 -11.64 17.45
N ASN A 210 11.86 -11.04 17.11
CA ASN A 210 12.39 -9.85 17.76
C ASN A 210 13.14 -8.96 16.78
N MET A 211 13.19 -7.68 17.10
CA MET A 211 13.89 -6.68 16.30
C MET A 211 14.50 -5.60 17.18
N ALA A 212 15.75 -5.27 16.92
CA ALA A 212 16.48 -4.16 17.55
C ALA A 212 17.09 -3.26 16.45
N THR A 213 17.02 -1.96 16.63
CA THR A 213 17.74 -0.99 15.80
C THR A 213 19.20 -0.96 16.17
N THR A 214 20.06 -0.69 15.18
CA THR A 214 21.49 -0.48 15.38
C THR A 214 21.84 1.01 15.19
N ASN A 215 23.08 1.37 15.50
CA ASN A 215 23.60 2.70 15.21
C ASN A 215 24.29 2.76 13.82
N PHE A 216 24.28 1.67 13.07
CA PHE A 216 24.90 1.63 11.74
C PHE A 216 23.94 2.17 10.67
N PRO A 217 24.43 2.99 9.73
CA PRO A 217 23.61 3.48 8.63
C PRO A 217 23.16 2.33 7.72
N ALA A 218 21.91 2.39 7.28
CA ALA A 218 21.38 1.45 6.30
C ALA A 218 21.92 1.77 4.89
N ILE A 219 22.01 0.75 4.05
CA ILE A 219 22.31 0.90 2.63
C ILE A 219 21.19 1.71 1.96
N LYS A 220 21.53 2.79 1.28
CA LYS A 220 20.57 3.60 0.51
C LYS A 220 20.50 3.06 -0.91
N VAL A 221 19.41 2.37 -1.22
CA VAL A 221 19.17 1.79 -2.53
C VAL A 221 17.71 1.98 -2.95
N ALA A 222 17.49 2.26 -4.23
CA ALA A 222 16.15 2.33 -4.78
C ALA A 222 15.56 0.91 -4.92
N PHE A 223 14.31 0.74 -4.50
CA PHE A 223 13.57 -0.49 -4.67
C PHE A 223 12.36 -0.28 -5.57
N ASP A 224 12.28 -1.06 -6.64
CA ASP A 224 11.11 -1.13 -7.51
C ASP A 224 10.46 -2.52 -7.42
N SER A 225 9.25 -2.57 -6.87
CA SER A 225 8.50 -3.81 -6.72
C SER A 225 8.15 -4.46 -8.06
N LYS A 226 7.97 -3.68 -9.14
CA LYS A 226 7.68 -4.22 -10.48
C LYS A 226 8.87 -4.99 -11.03
N ILE A 227 10.08 -4.48 -10.79
CA ILE A 227 11.32 -5.14 -11.21
C ILE A 227 11.57 -6.37 -10.33
N HIS A 228 11.47 -6.21 -9.02
CA HIS A 228 11.75 -7.28 -8.05
C HIS A 228 10.85 -8.50 -8.26
N TYR A 229 9.56 -8.28 -8.49
CA TYR A 229 8.58 -9.36 -8.68
C TYR A 229 8.29 -9.68 -10.15
N LYS A 230 9.07 -9.17 -11.10
CA LYS A 230 8.80 -9.30 -12.54
C LYS A 230 8.55 -10.74 -13.00
N TYR A 231 9.25 -11.71 -12.42
CA TYR A 231 9.15 -13.13 -12.78
C TYR A 231 8.58 -13.99 -11.64
N THR A 232 7.79 -13.39 -10.77
CA THR A 232 7.21 -14.05 -9.59
C THR A 232 5.71 -14.23 -9.77
N PHE A 233 5.23 -15.46 -9.69
CA PHE A 233 3.81 -15.77 -9.80
C PHE A 233 3.00 -15.27 -8.60
N GLY A 234 3.29 -15.78 -7.44
CA GLY A 234 2.57 -15.48 -6.21
C GLY A 234 3.43 -14.69 -5.22
N LYS A 235 3.56 -15.23 -4.03
CA LYS A 235 4.28 -14.61 -2.92
C LYS A 235 5.75 -15.07 -2.78
N TRP A 236 6.11 -16.21 -3.35
CA TRP A 236 7.46 -16.76 -3.23
C TRP A 236 8.39 -16.17 -4.28
N THR A 237 9.46 -15.57 -3.82
CA THR A 237 10.55 -15.10 -4.67
C THR A 237 11.80 -15.92 -4.36
N ASP A 238 12.38 -16.53 -5.40
CA ASP A 238 13.71 -17.14 -5.30
C ASP A 238 14.58 -16.57 -6.40
N ALA A 239 15.52 -15.73 -6.03
CA ALA A 239 16.42 -15.07 -6.96
C ALA A 239 17.41 -16.04 -7.61
N ASN A 240 17.64 -17.22 -7.01
CA ASN A 240 18.53 -18.25 -7.55
C ASN A 240 17.87 -19.01 -8.71
N LEU A 241 16.53 -19.03 -8.76
CA LEU A 241 15.81 -19.65 -9.87
C LEU A 241 15.83 -18.74 -11.09
N GLN A 242 16.26 -19.29 -12.22
CA GLN A 242 16.19 -18.58 -13.49
C GLN A 242 14.76 -18.57 -14.04
N PRO A 243 14.27 -17.45 -14.59
CA PRO A 243 12.98 -17.38 -15.26
C PRO A 243 12.96 -18.28 -16.49
N GLN A 244 11.90 -19.07 -16.63
CA GLN A 244 11.69 -19.99 -17.75
C GLN A 244 10.49 -19.56 -18.59
N ASP A 245 10.54 -19.83 -19.89
CA ASP A 245 9.42 -19.63 -20.79
C ASP A 245 8.44 -20.80 -20.65
N ILE A 246 7.23 -20.48 -20.26
CA ILE A 246 6.14 -21.44 -19.99
C ILE A 246 5.05 -21.20 -21.02
N SER A 247 4.53 -22.26 -21.61
CA SER A 247 3.40 -22.21 -22.54
C SER A 247 2.33 -23.18 -22.11
N LEU A 248 1.11 -22.65 -21.91
CA LEU A 248 -0.04 -23.39 -21.41
C LEU A 248 -1.20 -23.29 -22.41
N VAL A 249 -1.88 -24.39 -22.70
CA VAL A 249 -3.19 -24.38 -23.35
C VAL A 249 -4.27 -24.35 -22.28
N ILE A 250 -5.15 -23.39 -22.34
CA ILE A 250 -6.27 -23.25 -21.40
C ILE A 250 -7.52 -23.79 -22.07
N LYS A 251 -8.11 -24.85 -21.49
CA LYS A 251 -9.21 -25.59 -22.09
C LYS A 251 -10.58 -25.01 -21.72
N THR A 252 -10.74 -24.49 -20.49
CA THR A 252 -12.02 -24.04 -19.97
C THR A 252 -12.23 -22.55 -20.14
N LYS A 253 -13.47 -22.15 -20.46
CA LYS A 253 -13.85 -20.74 -20.69
C LYS A 253 -13.70 -19.87 -19.44
N TRP A 254 -13.95 -20.42 -18.25
CA TRP A 254 -13.83 -19.67 -17.02
C TRP A 254 -12.37 -19.23 -16.78
N LEU A 255 -11.42 -20.13 -16.96
CA LEU A 255 -10.00 -19.82 -16.78
C LEU A 255 -9.48 -18.91 -17.90
N GLN A 256 -9.94 -19.09 -19.15
CA GLN A 256 -9.67 -18.16 -20.25
C GLN A 256 -10.15 -16.75 -19.92
N SER A 257 -11.36 -16.63 -19.33
CA SER A 257 -11.92 -15.35 -18.90
C SER A 257 -11.07 -14.71 -17.80
N GLN A 258 -10.57 -15.49 -16.85
CA GLN A 258 -9.65 -14.97 -15.82
C GLN A 258 -8.38 -14.39 -16.43
N PHE A 259 -7.73 -15.10 -17.36
CA PHE A 259 -6.55 -14.59 -18.04
C PHE A 259 -6.80 -13.30 -18.83
N LYS A 260 -7.99 -13.16 -19.44
CA LYS A 260 -8.38 -11.95 -20.18
C LYS A 260 -8.65 -10.75 -19.28
N LYS A 261 -9.23 -10.97 -18.09
CA LYS A 261 -9.67 -9.91 -17.18
C LYS A 261 -8.63 -9.52 -16.16
N SER A 262 -7.81 -10.46 -15.71
CA SER A 262 -6.81 -10.23 -14.68
C SER A 262 -5.48 -9.85 -15.28
N LYS A 263 -4.79 -8.86 -14.69
CA LYS A 263 -3.35 -8.70 -14.92
C LYS A 263 -2.65 -9.90 -14.31
N PHE A 264 -2.48 -10.94 -15.10
CA PHE A 264 -1.70 -12.09 -14.70
C PHE A 264 -0.24 -11.65 -14.64
N VAL A 265 0.37 -11.74 -13.48
CA VAL A 265 1.77 -11.37 -13.32
C VAL A 265 2.63 -12.61 -13.55
N PRO A 266 3.67 -12.48 -14.31
CA PRO A 266 4.10 -11.38 -15.15
C PRO A 266 3.28 -11.33 -16.44
N GLU A 267 3.52 -10.30 -17.26
CA GLU A 267 2.82 -10.07 -18.53
C GLU A 267 2.61 -11.36 -19.32
N ALA A 268 1.36 -11.81 -19.35
CA ALA A 268 0.97 -12.99 -20.13
C ALA A 268 0.76 -12.60 -21.59
N ASN A 269 1.42 -13.29 -22.50
CA ASN A 269 1.11 -13.19 -23.91
C ASN A 269 0.00 -14.19 -24.27
N ILE A 270 -1.20 -13.67 -24.51
CA ILE A 270 -2.39 -14.47 -24.79
C ILE A 270 -2.61 -14.60 -26.29
N LYS A 271 -2.66 -15.82 -26.78
CA LYS A 271 -3.00 -16.17 -28.17
C LYS A 271 -4.39 -16.84 -28.18
N ASP A 272 -5.41 -16.04 -28.46
CA ASP A 272 -6.80 -16.49 -28.55
C ASP A 272 -7.14 -16.91 -29.98
N GLY A 273 -6.80 -18.15 -30.31
CA GLY A 273 -7.07 -18.75 -31.64
C GLY A 273 -8.40 -19.49 -31.69
N LYS A 274 -8.95 -19.69 -32.89
CA LYS A 274 -10.21 -20.41 -33.12
C LYS A 274 -10.26 -21.81 -32.52
N SER A 275 -9.13 -22.50 -32.43
CA SER A 275 -9.03 -23.89 -31.96
C SER A 275 -8.35 -24.02 -30.59
N ARG A 276 -7.54 -23.08 -30.17
CA ARG A 276 -6.77 -23.17 -28.93
C ARG A 276 -6.55 -21.81 -28.33
N PHE A 277 -6.70 -21.73 -27.00
CA PHE A 277 -6.33 -20.58 -26.21
C PHE A 277 -4.99 -20.87 -25.53
N VAL A 278 -3.95 -20.18 -25.96
CA VAL A 278 -2.58 -20.39 -25.46
C VAL A 278 -2.12 -19.17 -24.67
N VAL A 279 -1.52 -19.43 -23.51
CA VAL A 279 -0.92 -18.40 -22.66
C VAL A 279 0.58 -18.69 -22.55
N ASP A 280 1.38 -17.75 -23.02
CA ASP A 280 2.83 -17.77 -22.86
C ASP A 280 3.23 -16.87 -21.70
N LEU A 281 4.01 -17.40 -20.76
CA LEU A 281 4.46 -16.76 -19.53
C LEU A 281 5.97 -16.86 -19.43
N LYS A 282 6.59 -15.91 -18.74
CA LYS A 282 7.99 -16.02 -18.32
C LYS A 282 8.08 -15.90 -16.81
N LEU A 283 8.31 -17.03 -16.12
CA LEU A 283 8.26 -17.14 -14.66
C LEU A 283 9.43 -17.92 -14.09
N ARG A 284 9.74 -17.64 -12.82
CA ARG A 284 10.42 -18.59 -11.95
C ARG A 284 9.43 -19.67 -11.53
N ILE A 285 9.76 -20.93 -11.74
CA ILE A 285 8.89 -22.05 -11.38
C ILE A 285 9.03 -22.31 -9.87
N THR A 286 8.23 -21.63 -9.11
CA THR A 286 8.19 -21.65 -7.64
C THR A 286 7.16 -22.66 -7.13
N PRO A 287 7.23 -23.08 -5.85
CA PRO A 287 6.26 -24.00 -5.26
C PRO A 287 4.80 -23.51 -5.36
N ASP A 288 4.55 -22.23 -5.12
CA ASP A 288 3.21 -21.63 -5.21
C ASP A 288 2.66 -21.67 -6.65
N PHE A 289 3.50 -21.48 -7.66
CA PHE A 289 3.10 -21.67 -9.05
C PHE A 289 2.73 -23.13 -9.35
N LYS A 290 3.54 -24.09 -8.86
CA LYS A 290 3.25 -25.53 -9.04
C LYS A 290 1.95 -25.93 -8.32
N SER A 291 1.72 -25.41 -7.12
CA SER A 291 0.49 -25.66 -6.35
C SER A 291 -0.74 -25.11 -7.06
N TRP A 292 -0.67 -23.86 -7.56
CA TRP A 292 -1.74 -23.28 -8.38
C TRP A 292 -1.99 -24.12 -9.64
N LEU A 293 -0.91 -24.50 -10.36
CA LEU A 293 -1.04 -25.28 -11.58
C LEU A 293 -1.65 -26.65 -11.30
N LEU A 294 -1.33 -27.28 -10.18
CA LEU A 294 -1.93 -28.54 -9.75
C LEU A 294 -3.45 -28.41 -9.55
N GLY A 295 -3.90 -27.30 -8.95
CA GLY A 295 -5.32 -27.02 -8.73
C GLY A 295 -6.13 -26.81 -10.03
N VAL A 296 -5.47 -26.35 -11.09
CA VAL A 296 -6.12 -26.11 -12.39
C VAL A 296 -5.71 -27.13 -13.47
N LEU A 297 -4.95 -28.14 -13.12
CA LEU A 297 -4.36 -29.10 -14.07
C LEU A 297 -5.38 -29.78 -15.01
N PRO A 298 -6.61 -30.14 -14.59
CA PRO A 298 -7.62 -30.68 -15.49
C PRO A 298 -7.99 -29.73 -16.64
N ASP A 299 -7.90 -28.43 -16.40
CA ASP A 299 -8.28 -27.36 -17.32
C ASP A 299 -7.12 -26.82 -18.15
N VAL A 300 -5.90 -27.32 -17.89
CA VAL A 300 -4.65 -26.80 -18.48
C VAL A 300 -3.84 -27.93 -19.08
N GLU A 301 -3.27 -27.68 -20.26
CA GLU A 301 -2.25 -28.53 -20.86
C GLU A 301 -0.92 -27.79 -20.88
N ILE A 302 0.12 -28.39 -20.32
CA ILE A 302 1.47 -27.82 -20.31
C ILE A 302 2.16 -28.17 -21.63
N LEU A 303 2.46 -27.18 -22.45
CA LEU A 303 3.21 -27.37 -23.71
C LEU A 303 4.71 -27.36 -23.45
N LYS A 304 5.19 -26.37 -22.67
CA LYS A 304 6.60 -26.19 -22.28
C LYS A 304 6.74 -25.50 -20.94
N PRO A 305 7.85 -25.66 -20.21
CA PRO A 305 8.97 -26.57 -20.57
C PRO A 305 8.65 -28.02 -20.21
N ALA A 306 9.41 -28.95 -20.82
CA ALA A 306 9.24 -30.37 -20.55
C ALA A 306 9.56 -30.76 -19.09
N SER A 307 10.50 -30.03 -18.45
CA SER A 307 10.81 -30.17 -17.02
C SER A 307 9.61 -29.92 -16.14
N LEU A 308 8.88 -28.83 -16.36
CA LEU A 308 7.65 -28.53 -15.60
C LEU A 308 6.60 -29.63 -15.78
N LYS A 309 6.44 -30.15 -17.01
CA LYS A 309 5.51 -31.25 -17.27
C LYS A 309 5.90 -32.52 -16.52
N ALA A 310 7.19 -32.81 -16.42
CA ALA A 310 7.72 -33.95 -15.66
C ALA A 310 7.49 -33.76 -14.16
N ASP A 311 7.80 -32.59 -13.63
CA ASP A 311 7.57 -32.23 -12.20
C ASP A 311 6.10 -32.39 -11.83
N MET A 312 5.21 -31.86 -12.65
CA MET A 312 3.76 -31.94 -12.39
C MET A 312 3.25 -33.39 -12.44
N LYS A 313 3.78 -34.22 -13.34
CA LYS A 313 3.47 -35.66 -13.35
C LYS A 313 3.91 -36.36 -12.06
N ALA A 314 5.10 -36.01 -11.55
CA ALA A 314 5.60 -36.56 -10.29
C ALA A 314 4.71 -36.14 -9.10
N LEU A 315 4.35 -34.86 -9.00
CA LEU A 315 3.47 -34.34 -7.96
C LEU A 315 2.08 -35.00 -7.98
N VAL A 316 1.48 -35.17 -9.17
CA VAL A 316 0.20 -35.87 -9.30
C VAL A 316 0.30 -37.35 -8.83
N LYS A 317 1.36 -38.04 -9.18
CA LYS A 317 1.58 -39.42 -8.72
C LYS A 317 1.72 -39.51 -7.20
N GLU A 318 2.41 -38.53 -6.61
CA GLU A 318 2.57 -38.46 -5.14
C GLU A 318 1.23 -38.16 -4.45
N ALA A 319 0.47 -37.19 -4.96
CA ALA A 319 -0.86 -36.90 -4.48
C ALA A 319 -1.80 -38.11 -4.58
N MET A 320 -1.74 -38.87 -5.68
CA MET A 320 -2.52 -40.09 -5.82
C MET A 320 -2.18 -41.16 -4.77
N LYS A 321 -0.89 -41.31 -4.42
CA LYS A 321 -0.50 -42.23 -3.35
C LYS A 321 -1.09 -41.82 -1.99
N SER A 322 -1.11 -40.53 -1.68
CA SER A 322 -1.69 -40.00 -0.44
C SER A 322 -3.21 -40.20 -0.34
N LEU A 323 -3.89 -40.43 -1.47
CA LEU A 323 -5.34 -40.74 -1.50
C LEU A 323 -5.62 -42.26 -1.44
N GLN A 324 -4.62 -43.12 -1.61
CA GLN A 324 -4.75 -44.58 -1.61
C GLN A 324 -4.35 -45.24 -0.28
N GLY A 325 -3.71 -44.49 0.61
CA GLY A 325 -3.31 -44.90 1.96
C GLY A 325 -4.33 -44.54 3.00
#